data_57ac734e5d61caa3bcb3075247c8f1e2
#
_entry.id   57ac734e5d61caa3bcb3075247c8f1e2
#
_cell.length_a   1.000
_cell.length_b   1.000
_cell.length_c   1.000
_cell.angle_alpha   90.00
_cell.angle_beta   90.00
_cell.angle_gamma   90.00
#
_symmetry.space_group_name_H-M   'P 1'
#
loop_
_entity.id
_entity.type
_entity.pdbx_description
1 polymer ?
#
loop_
_entity_poly.entity_id
_entity_poly.type
_entity_poly.pdbx_seq_one_letter_code
_entity_poly.pdbx_strand_id
1 'polypeptide(L)'
;MSDVKKTNNLHSGLSDRNADVKKSEIKFSHKTFSDIQGHKNQTAIEELAKRGIINGMSDDLFAPDNTMTRAEFTAITVRALGLPVKDISVFSDIKDTDWYYEYVNAAYSYGIVNGVSQTEFNPDGTITLEQASAMICRAAELCGMENNLDDVAVRNILAEFTDYTTVSDWAVSNVAFCFNNSILDRSENEIKPQIAVKRSQIADMLYNLLKGSLLI
;
A
#
# COMPACT_ATOMS: atom_id res chain seq x y z
N MET A 1 -6.09 -46.86 15.12
CA MET A 1 -6.16 -46.37 13.76
C MET A 1 -7.15 -45.22 13.74
N SER A 2 -6.70 -44.03 13.85
CA SER A 2 -7.54 -42.82 13.75
C SER A 2 -6.81 -41.84 12.84
N ASP A 3 -7.34 -41.72 11.62
CA ASP A 3 -6.88 -40.79 10.60
C ASP A 3 -7.12 -39.35 11.08
N VAL A 4 -6.04 -38.67 11.45
CA VAL A 4 -6.04 -37.24 11.65
C VAL A 4 -6.01 -36.59 10.26
N LYS A 5 -7.18 -36.14 9.80
CA LYS A 5 -7.28 -35.27 8.63
C LYS A 5 -6.47 -34.00 8.86
N LYS A 6 -5.35 -33.86 8.14
CA LYS A 6 -4.66 -32.59 7.97
C LYS A 6 -5.60 -31.65 7.21
N THR A 7 -6.35 -30.82 7.90
CA THR A 7 -6.96 -29.62 7.33
C THR A 7 -5.85 -28.65 7.03
N ASN A 8 -5.57 -28.42 5.75
CA ASN A 8 -4.68 -27.35 5.30
C ASN A 8 -5.28 -26.00 5.71
N ASN A 9 -4.81 -25.45 6.83
CA ASN A 9 -5.10 -24.08 7.21
C ASN A 9 -4.28 -23.12 6.33
N LEU A 10 -4.84 -22.74 5.20
CA LEU A 10 -4.37 -21.61 4.36
C LEU A 10 -4.58 -20.23 5.03
N HIS A 11 -4.96 -20.19 6.31
CA HIS A 11 -5.31 -18.98 7.07
C HIS A 11 -4.41 -18.75 8.29
N SER A 12 -3.24 -19.39 8.37
CA SER A 12 -2.39 -19.34 9.57
C SER A 12 -1.42 -18.14 9.62
N GLY A 13 -1.82 -16.95 9.15
CA GLY A 13 -0.94 -15.78 9.14
C GLY A 13 -1.63 -14.44 9.36
N LEU A 14 -2.94 -14.42 9.67
CA LEU A 14 -3.63 -13.19 10.02
C LEU A 14 -3.93 -13.20 11.52
N SER A 15 -3.34 -12.25 12.24
CA SER A 15 -3.69 -11.90 13.62
C SER A 15 -5.03 -11.15 13.65
N ASP A 16 -5.46 -10.68 14.83
CA ASP A 16 -6.69 -9.92 14.95
C ASP A 16 -6.63 -8.62 14.15
N ARG A 17 -7.47 -8.54 13.12
CA ARG A 17 -7.63 -7.33 12.31
C ARG A 17 -8.17 -6.18 13.14
N ASN A 18 -7.67 -4.95 12.91
CA ASN A 18 -8.25 -3.75 13.50
C ASN A 18 -9.75 -3.64 13.13
N ALA A 19 -10.60 -3.38 14.12
CA ALA A 19 -12.07 -3.36 13.96
C ALA A 19 -12.57 -2.28 12.99
N ASP A 20 -11.80 -1.22 12.77
CA ASP A 20 -12.14 -0.13 11.85
C ASP A 20 -11.83 -0.46 10.39
N VAL A 21 -10.99 -1.48 10.12
CA VAL A 21 -10.70 -1.92 8.75
C VAL A 21 -11.92 -2.60 8.15
N LYS A 22 -12.39 -2.10 7.01
CA LYS A 22 -13.58 -2.58 6.32
C LYS A 22 -13.25 -3.21 4.97
N LYS A 23 -13.99 -4.27 4.63
CA LYS A 23 -13.96 -4.85 3.30
C LYS A 23 -14.50 -3.86 2.28
N SER A 24 -13.84 -3.74 1.14
CA SER A 24 -14.23 -2.81 0.10
C SER A 24 -15.17 -3.45 -0.92
N GLU A 25 -16.35 -2.90 -1.07
CA GLU A 25 -17.37 -3.38 -2.00
C GLU A 25 -17.25 -2.74 -3.38
N ILE A 26 -17.74 -3.43 -4.42
CA ILE A 26 -17.79 -2.90 -5.79
C ILE A 26 -18.91 -1.85 -5.86
N LYS A 27 -18.53 -0.63 -6.28
CA LYS A 27 -19.43 0.52 -6.46
C LYS A 27 -19.71 0.80 -7.94
N PHE A 28 -18.73 0.52 -8.81
CA PHE A 28 -18.74 0.88 -10.24
C PHE A 28 -18.33 -0.34 -11.08
N SER A 29 -19.27 -1.22 -11.44
CA SER A 29 -19.00 -2.53 -12.06
C SER A 29 -18.19 -2.49 -13.36
N HIS A 30 -18.23 -1.37 -14.11
CA HIS A 30 -17.60 -1.24 -15.42
C HIS A 30 -16.54 -0.15 -15.50
N LYS A 31 -16.00 0.33 -14.34
CA LYS A 31 -15.00 1.39 -14.36
C LYS A 31 -13.67 0.86 -14.91
N THR A 32 -13.22 1.46 -16.00
CA THR A 32 -11.91 1.24 -16.64
C THR A 32 -11.39 2.55 -17.21
N PHE A 33 -10.21 2.54 -17.82
CA PHE A 33 -9.58 3.71 -18.45
C PHE A 33 -8.95 3.29 -19.79
N SER A 34 -8.95 4.19 -20.77
CA SER A 34 -8.47 3.86 -22.12
C SER A 34 -6.96 3.63 -22.18
N ASP A 35 -6.19 4.32 -21.32
CA ASP A 35 -4.74 4.30 -21.29
C ASP A 35 -4.12 3.14 -20.48
N ILE A 36 -4.94 2.25 -19.96
CA ILE A 36 -4.44 1.06 -19.22
C ILE A 36 -4.62 -0.25 -20.01
N GLN A 37 -5.13 -0.20 -21.23
CA GLN A 37 -5.37 -1.38 -22.06
C GLN A 37 -4.05 -2.12 -22.36
N GLY A 38 -3.97 -3.39 -21.94
CA GLY A 38 -2.75 -4.20 -22.07
C GLY A 38 -1.62 -3.83 -21.11
N HIS A 39 -1.83 -2.88 -20.20
CA HIS A 39 -0.86 -2.56 -19.16
C HIS A 39 -0.76 -3.72 -18.15
N LYS A 40 0.47 -4.06 -17.69
CA LYS A 40 0.69 -5.19 -16.76
C LYS A 40 -0.16 -5.12 -15.49
N ASN A 41 -0.43 -3.91 -14.99
CA ASN A 41 -1.22 -3.66 -13.77
C ASN A 41 -2.68 -3.29 -14.06
N GLN A 42 -3.20 -3.55 -15.27
CA GLN A 42 -4.58 -3.22 -15.66
C GLN A 42 -5.59 -3.80 -14.67
N THR A 43 -5.47 -5.07 -14.32
CA THR A 43 -6.37 -5.74 -13.37
C THR A 43 -6.41 -5.04 -12.01
N ALA A 44 -5.25 -4.69 -11.46
CA ALA A 44 -5.16 -4.01 -10.17
C ALA A 44 -5.84 -2.62 -10.22
N ILE A 45 -5.59 -1.86 -11.29
CA ILE A 45 -6.18 -0.53 -11.49
C ILE A 45 -7.71 -0.65 -11.59
N GLU A 46 -8.23 -1.54 -12.43
CA GLU A 46 -9.67 -1.72 -12.60
C GLU A 46 -10.36 -2.17 -11.31
N GLU A 47 -9.78 -3.14 -10.60
CA GLU A 47 -10.37 -3.66 -9.35
C GLU A 47 -10.44 -2.60 -8.25
N LEU A 48 -9.43 -1.73 -8.14
CA LEU A 48 -9.47 -0.62 -7.20
C LEU A 48 -10.40 0.52 -7.66
N ALA A 49 -10.44 0.81 -8.97
CA ALA A 49 -11.34 1.81 -9.52
C ALA A 49 -12.82 1.41 -9.39
N LYS A 50 -13.15 0.13 -9.63
CA LYS A 50 -14.51 -0.40 -9.43
C LYS A 50 -15.01 -0.22 -7.99
N ARG A 51 -14.10 -0.19 -7.02
CA ARG A 51 -14.42 0.03 -5.59
C ARG A 51 -14.38 1.50 -5.18
N GLY A 52 -14.00 2.41 -6.09
CA GLY A 52 -13.84 3.83 -5.80
C GLY A 52 -12.66 4.12 -4.87
N ILE A 53 -11.70 3.21 -4.79
CA ILE A 53 -10.47 3.38 -4.01
C ILE A 53 -9.54 4.36 -4.74
N ILE A 54 -9.37 4.15 -6.06
CA ILE A 54 -8.58 5.04 -6.92
C ILE A 54 -9.47 5.72 -7.96
N ASN A 55 -9.06 6.90 -8.38
CA ASN A 55 -9.67 7.66 -9.47
C ASN A 55 -8.68 7.86 -10.60
N GLY A 56 -9.20 8.06 -11.82
CA GLY A 56 -8.41 8.57 -12.94
C GLY A 56 -7.99 10.03 -12.75
N MET A 57 -7.09 10.47 -13.60
CA MET A 57 -6.79 11.91 -13.79
C MET A 57 -7.95 12.61 -14.52
N SER A 58 -8.74 11.82 -15.25
CA SER A 58 -10.03 12.20 -15.85
C SER A 58 -10.95 10.97 -15.84
N ASP A 59 -12.13 11.11 -16.43
CA ASP A 59 -13.09 9.99 -16.55
C ASP A 59 -12.55 8.83 -17.39
N ASP A 60 -11.66 9.09 -18.35
CA ASP A 60 -11.15 8.14 -19.32
C ASP A 60 -9.65 7.81 -19.15
N LEU A 61 -8.89 8.63 -18.43
CA LEU A 61 -7.44 8.49 -18.30
C LEU A 61 -7.01 8.23 -16.86
N PHE A 62 -6.20 7.18 -16.65
CA PHE A 62 -5.59 6.86 -15.36
C PHE A 62 -4.20 7.49 -15.19
N ALA A 63 -3.44 7.63 -16.27
CA ALA A 63 -2.03 8.01 -16.31
C ALA A 63 -1.14 7.05 -15.51
N PRO A 64 -1.02 5.77 -15.93
CA PRO A 64 -0.35 4.71 -15.15
C PRO A 64 1.12 4.98 -14.86
N ASP A 65 1.81 5.70 -15.74
CA ASP A 65 3.24 6.01 -15.64
C ASP A 65 3.56 7.30 -14.86
N ASN A 66 2.57 8.11 -14.53
CA ASN A 66 2.80 9.29 -13.69
C ASN A 66 3.16 8.88 -12.26
N THR A 67 3.94 9.71 -11.58
CA THR A 67 4.21 9.57 -10.15
C THR A 67 3.00 10.00 -9.32
N MET A 68 3.03 9.69 -8.04
CA MET A 68 1.98 10.03 -7.08
C MET A 68 2.58 10.83 -5.91
N THR A 69 1.81 11.77 -5.37
CA THR A 69 2.22 12.49 -4.16
C THR A 69 1.96 11.66 -2.90
N ARG A 70 2.61 12.06 -1.80
CA ARG A 70 2.41 11.42 -0.49
C ARG A 70 0.97 11.57 -0.01
N ALA A 71 0.35 12.74 -0.22
CA ALA A 71 -1.05 12.95 0.13
C ALA A 71 -2.01 12.07 -0.68
N GLU A 72 -1.79 11.94 -1.98
CA GLU A 72 -2.60 11.07 -2.85
C GLU A 72 -2.50 9.60 -2.40
N PHE A 73 -1.28 9.10 -2.17
CA PHE A 73 -1.09 7.71 -1.71
C PHE A 73 -1.72 7.47 -0.34
N THR A 74 -1.59 8.42 0.58
CA THR A 74 -2.20 8.34 1.91
C THR A 74 -3.73 8.25 1.80
N ALA A 75 -4.34 9.14 1.02
CA ALA A 75 -5.79 9.13 0.83
C ALA A 75 -6.32 7.84 0.21
N ILE A 76 -5.58 7.30 -0.78
CA ILE A 76 -5.93 6.02 -1.41
C ILE A 76 -5.83 4.88 -0.40
N THR A 77 -4.80 4.86 0.46
CA THR A 77 -4.61 3.82 1.48
C THR A 77 -5.75 3.84 2.52
N VAL A 78 -6.12 5.01 3.01
CA VAL A 78 -7.25 5.17 3.95
C VAL A 78 -8.56 4.68 3.33
N ARG A 79 -8.82 5.05 2.06
CA ARG A 79 -10.01 4.58 1.31
C ARG A 79 -9.97 3.07 1.07
N ALA A 80 -8.80 2.52 0.76
CA ALA A 80 -8.62 1.09 0.53
C ALA A 80 -8.99 0.25 1.75
N LEU A 81 -8.62 0.73 2.94
CA LEU A 81 -8.93 0.06 4.21
C LEU A 81 -10.29 0.44 4.78
N GLY A 82 -11.02 1.38 4.17
CA GLY A 82 -12.31 1.86 4.64
C GLY A 82 -12.25 2.50 6.02
N LEU A 83 -11.09 3.07 6.39
CA LEU A 83 -10.89 3.68 7.69
C LEU A 83 -11.71 4.96 7.85
N PRO A 84 -12.34 5.19 9.01
CA PRO A 84 -13.01 6.44 9.30
C PRO A 84 -12.01 7.59 9.32
N VAL A 85 -12.41 8.72 8.73
CA VAL A 85 -11.64 9.96 8.79
C VAL A 85 -11.65 10.53 10.19
N LYS A 86 -10.60 11.27 10.56
CA LYS A 86 -10.44 11.87 11.89
C LYS A 86 -10.06 13.33 11.76
N ASP A 87 -10.68 14.15 12.59
CA ASP A 87 -10.38 15.58 12.70
C ASP A 87 -9.37 15.79 13.84
N ILE A 88 -8.10 15.60 13.51
CA ILE A 88 -6.97 15.91 14.40
C ILE A 88 -5.95 16.67 13.56
N SER A 89 -5.38 17.74 14.10
CA SER A 89 -4.34 18.52 13.43
C SER A 89 -2.98 18.20 14.03
N VAL A 90 -2.09 17.59 13.28
CA VAL A 90 -0.75 17.20 13.73
C VAL A 90 0.34 17.92 12.95
N PHE A 91 0.16 18.08 11.65
CA PHE A 91 1.17 18.62 10.75
C PHE A 91 0.88 20.08 10.41
N SER A 92 1.90 20.93 10.50
CA SER A 92 1.80 22.38 10.28
C SER A 92 1.71 22.77 8.80
N ASP A 93 2.10 21.87 7.91
CA ASP A 93 2.06 22.03 6.45
C ASP A 93 0.76 21.51 5.82
N ILE A 94 -0.24 21.14 6.64
CA ILE A 94 -1.56 20.70 6.23
C ILE A 94 -2.62 21.61 6.82
N LYS A 95 -3.52 22.13 5.99
CA LYS A 95 -4.63 22.98 6.38
C LYS A 95 -5.95 22.22 6.37
N ASP A 96 -6.88 22.61 7.18
CA ASP A 96 -8.25 22.06 7.22
C ASP A 96 -9.03 22.25 5.91
N THR A 97 -8.60 23.18 5.07
CA THR A 97 -9.13 23.40 3.73
C THR A 97 -8.55 22.47 2.66
N ASP A 98 -7.50 21.72 2.96
CA ASP A 98 -6.87 20.83 1.99
C ASP A 98 -7.70 19.55 1.82
N TRP A 99 -7.89 19.11 0.58
CA TRP A 99 -8.72 17.93 0.26
C TRP A 99 -8.23 16.63 0.92
N TYR A 100 -6.95 16.55 1.28
CA TYR A 100 -6.31 15.39 1.91
C TYR A 100 -6.26 15.48 3.44
N TYR A 101 -6.68 16.60 4.04
CA TYR A 101 -6.58 16.87 5.48
C TYR A 101 -7.07 15.71 6.34
N GLU A 102 -8.31 15.30 6.16
CA GLU A 102 -8.94 14.23 6.94
C GLU A 102 -8.26 12.88 6.72
N TYR A 103 -7.79 12.61 5.48
CA TYR A 103 -7.12 11.35 5.16
C TYR A 103 -5.73 11.26 5.81
N VAL A 104 -4.95 12.32 5.79
CA VAL A 104 -3.61 12.33 6.41
C VAL A 104 -3.74 12.20 7.92
N ASN A 105 -4.68 12.91 8.53
CA ASN A 105 -4.94 12.82 9.96
C ASN A 105 -5.46 11.43 10.37
N ALA A 106 -6.34 10.82 9.59
CA ALA A 106 -6.76 9.44 9.81
C ALA A 106 -5.56 8.48 9.71
N ALA A 107 -4.78 8.55 8.64
CA ALA A 107 -3.61 7.68 8.44
C ALA A 107 -2.59 7.82 9.57
N TYR A 108 -2.35 9.04 10.06
CA TYR A 108 -1.50 9.29 11.21
C TYR A 108 -2.07 8.65 12.49
N SER A 109 -3.36 8.83 12.76
CA SER A 109 -4.01 8.28 13.95
C SER A 109 -4.03 6.75 14.02
N TYR A 110 -3.97 6.10 12.86
CA TYR A 110 -3.84 4.63 12.73
C TYR A 110 -2.38 4.17 12.62
N GLY A 111 -1.41 5.07 12.71
CA GLY A 111 0.01 4.74 12.62
C GLY A 111 0.49 4.36 11.22
N ILE A 112 -0.30 4.57 10.16
CA ILE A 112 0.08 4.25 8.77
C ILE A 112 1.17 5.19 8.28
N VAL A 113 1.02 6.49 8.59
CA VAL A 113 1.98 7.52 8.18
C VAL A 113 2.67 8.18 9.36
N ASN A 114 3.91 8.56 9.12
CA ASN A 114 4.67 9.49 9.94
C ASN A 114 4.95 10.75 9.10
N GLY A 115 5.24 11.89 9.75
CA GLY A 115 5.77 13.05 9.07
C GLY A 115 7.16 12.82 8.49
N VAL A 116 7.60 13.73 7.64
CA VAL A 116 9.02 13.85 7.25
C VAL A 116 9.84 14.49 8.35
N SER A 117 9.17 15.20 9.27
CA SER A 117 9.67 15.70 10.55
C SER A 117 8.59 15.52 11.62
N GLN A 118 8.83 16.03 12.83
CA GLN A 118 7.83 16.00 13.91
C GLN A 118 6.57 16.83 13.60
N THR A 119 6.69 17.83 12.73
CA THR A 119 5.62 18.80 12.45
C THR A 119 5.26 18.92 10.97
N GLU A 120 5.94 18.22 10.06
CA GLU A 120 5.74 18.32 8.62
C GLU A 120 5.46 16.96 8.00
N PHE A 121 4.47 16.91 7.11
CA PHE A 121 4.07 15.72 6.36
C PHE A 121 4.65 15.70 4.94
N ASN A 122 4.86 16.84 4.30
CA ASN A 122 5.26 17.05 2.90
C ASN A 122 4.23 16.43 1.92
N PRO A 123 2.99 16.96 1.89
CA PRO A 123 1.88 16.37 1.13
C PRO A 123 2.13 16.29 -0.38
N ASP A 124 2.78 17.32 -0.96
CA ASP A 124 3.04 17.44 -2.39
C ASP A 124 4.32 16.74 -2.85
N GLY A 125 5.14 16.28 -1.92
CA GLY A 125 6.33 15.49 -2.24
C GLY A 125 5.96 14.17 -2.92
N THR A 126 6.70 13.75 -3.94
CA THR A 126 6.53 12.42 -4.52
C THR A 126 6.93 11.35 -3.51
N ILE A 127 6.21 10.21 -3.53
CA ILE A 127 6.52 9.09 -2.64
C ILE A 127 7.49 8.11 -3.32
N THR A 128 8.56 7.74 -2.61
CA THR A 128 9.51 6.72 -3.10
C THR A 128 9.02 5.30 -2.80
N LEU A 129 9.65 4.30 -3.46
CA LEU A 129 9.28 2.90 -3.25
C LEU A 129 9.45 2.46 -1.79
N GLU A 130 10.57 2.82 -1.15
CA GLU A 130 10.81 2.46 0.25
C GLU A 130 9.85 3.15 1.22
N GLN A 131 9.45 4.39 0.95
CA GLN A 131 8.43 5.10 1.73
C GLN A 131 7.05 4.46 1.56
N ALA A 132 6.67 4.13 0.32
CA ALA A 132 5.42 3.42 0.04
C ALA A 132 5.39 2.05 0.73
N SER A 133 6.51 1.30 0.67
CA SER A 133 6.64 0.00 1.33
C SER A 133 6.44 0.10 2.85
N ALA A 134 7.00 1.13 3.49
CA ALA A 134 6.81 1.35 4.93
C ALA A 134 5.35 1.66 5.30
N MET A 135 4.67 2.47 4.49
CA MET A 135 3.24 2.76 4.71
C MET A 135 2.38 1.51 4.48
N ILE A 136 2.66 0.75 3.43
CA ILE A 136 1.95 -0.51 3.14
C ILE A 136 2.17 -1.55 4.25
N CYS A 137 3.39 -1.69 4.77
CA CYS A 137 3.68 -2.61 5.88
C CYS A 137 2.81 -2.28 7.11
N ARG A 138 2.76 -1.02 7.53
CA ARG A 138 1.91 -0.57 8.64
C ARG A 138 0.41 -0.75 8.36
N ALA A 139 -0.02 -0.51 7.12
CA ALA A 139 -1.38 -0.78 6.70
C ALA A 139 -1.71 -2.28 6.74
N ALA A 140 -0.75 -3.14 6.37
CA ALA A 140 -0.87 -4.59 6.43
C ALA A 140 -1.01 -5.10 7.88
N GLU A 141 -0.28 -4.53 8.82
CA GLU A 141 -0.41 -4.82 10.25
C GLU A 141 -1.82 -4.53 10.76
N LEU A 142 -2.43 -3.40 10.36
CA LEU A 142 -3.84 -3.11 10.67
C LEU A 142 -4.81 -4.14 10.08
N CYS A 143 -4.43 -4.75 8.95
CA CYS A 143 -5.21 -5.83 8.33
C CYS A 143 -4.99 -7.20 8.99
N GLY A 144 -4.12 -7.29 10.00
CA GLY A 144 -3.78 -8.53 10.69
C GLY A 144 -2.66 -9.33 10.02
N MET A 145 -1.92 -8.74 9.06
CA MET A 145 -0.73 -9.37 8.49
C MET A 145 0.47 -9.12 9.42
N GLU A 146 1.16 -10.19 9.82
CA GLU A 146 2.31 -10.09 10.72
C GLU A 146 3.62 -9.99 9.95
N ASN A 147 4.51 -9.12 10.39
CA ASN A 147 5.88 -9.05 9.90
C ASN A 147 6.82 -9.83 10.85
N ASN A 148 6.89 -11.13 10.66
CA ASN A 148 7.69 -12.06 11.48
C ASN A 148 9.02 -12.45 10.82
N LEU A 149 9.53 -11.62 9.89
CA LEU A 149 10.81 -11.88 9.24
C LEU A 149 11.95 -11.58 10.20
N ASP A 150 12.84 -12.57 10.40
CA ASP A 150 14.11 -12.34 11.08
C ASP A 150 15.15 -11.72 10.12
N ASP A 151 16.27 -11.26 10.68
CA ASP A 151 17.33 -10.60 9.91
C ASP A 151 17.92 -11.48 8.80
N VAL A 152 17.90 -12.80 8.96
CA VAL A 152 18.40 -13.74 7.97
C VAL A 152 17.44 -13.84 6.79
N ALA A 153 16.14 -13.96 7.07
CA ALA A 153 15.09 -13.98 6.06
C ALA A 153 15.05 -12.65 5.28
N VAL A 154 15.11 -11.52 5.97
CA VAL A 154 15.16 -10.19 5.38
C VAL A 154 16.33 -10.08 4.40
N ARG A 155 17.55 -10.46 4.84
CA ARG A 155 18.75 -10.43 4.00
C ARG A 155 18.61 -11.33 2.77
N ASN A 156 18.12 -12.56 2.96
CA ASN A 156 17.98 -13.50 1.85
C ASN A 156 16.99 -13.02 0.80
N ILE A 157 15.88 -12.41 1.21
CA ILE A 157 14.88 -11.85 0.28
C ILE A 157 15.48 -10.71 -0.53
N LEU A 158 16.17 -9.76 0.12
CA LEU A 158 16.69 -8.59 -0.56
C LEU A 158 17.93 -8.89 -1.41
N ALA A 159 18.75 -9.87 -1.04
CA ALA A 159 19.94 -10.29 -1.79
C ALA A 159 19.62 -10.89 -3.18
N GLU A 160 18.35 -11.14 -3.49
CA GLU A 160 17.90 -11.50 -4.85
C GLU A 160 18.05 -10.33 -5.84
N PHE A 161 18.15 -9.08 -5.34
CA PHE A 161 18.21 -7.85 -6.15
C PHE A 161 19.61 -7.25 -6.17
N THR A 162 20.02 -6.75 -7.33
CA THR A 162 21.40 -6.27 -7.54
C THR A 162 21.72 -5.00 -6.78
N ASP A 163 20.72 -4.19 -6.46
CA ASP A 163 20.83 -2.90 -5.77
C ASP A 163 20.34 -2.92 -4.31
N TYR A 164 20.18 -4.10 -3.70
CA TYR A 164 19.59 -4.25 -2.36
C TYR A 164 20.31 -3.43 -1.27
N THR A 165 21.61 -3.18 -1.45
CA THR A 165 22.40 -2.36 -0.51
C THR A 165 22.06 -0.87 -0.57
N THR A 166 21.25 -0.43 -1.52
CA THR A 166 20.79 0.96 -1.63
C THR A 166 19.50 1.23 -0.86
N VAL A 167 18.85 0.18 -0.35
CA VAL A 167 17.69 0.34 0.55
C VAL A 167 18.14 0.98 1.85
N SER A 168 17.45 2.05 2.26
CA SER A 168 17.74 2.72 3.53
C SER A 168 17.52 1.78 4.73
N ASP A 169 18.39 1.82 5.75
CA ASP A 169 18.33 0.94 6.92
C ASP A 169 16.93 0.87 7.57
N TRP A 170 16.26 2.02 7.67
CA TRP A 170 14.92 2.11 8.26
C TRP A 170 13.84 1.40 7.41
N ALA A 171 14.08 1.16 6.12
CA ALA A 171 13.12 0.58 5.19
C ALA A 171 13.35 -0.92 4.89
N VAL A 172 14.52 -1.45 5.24
CA VAL A 172 14.97 -2.80 4.87
C VAL A 172 13.92 -3.86 5.22
N SER A 173 13.43 -3.88 6.45
CA SER A 173 12.40 -4.85 6.88
C SER A 173 11.07 -4.66 6.15
N ASN A 174 10.66 -3.41 5.89
CA ASN A 174 9.40 -3.11 5.22
C ASN A 174 9.42 -3.52 3.74
N VAL A 175 10.54 -3.27 3.05
CA VAL A 175 10.71 -3.68 1.64
C VAL A 175 10.74 -5.20 1.53
N ALA A 176 11.48 -5.89 2.43
CA ALA A 176 11.50 -7.34 2.49
C ALA A 176 10.11 -7.93 2.77
N PHE A 177 9.35 -7.35 3.70
CA PHE A 177 7.96 -7.73 3.97
C PHE A 177 7.09 -7.63 2.72
N CYS A 178 7.18 -6.54 1.97
CA CYS A 178 6.41 -6.35 0.74
C CYS A 178 6.74 -7.41 -0.31
N PHE A 179 8.00 -7.77 -0.47
CA PHE A 179 8.40 -8.86 -1.36
C PHE A 179 7.94 -10.23 -0.85
N ASN A 180 8.09 -10.50 0.45
CA ASN A 180 7.70 -11.78 1.05
C ASN A 180 6.20 -12.07 0.88
N ASN A 181 5.38 -11.04 0.97
CA ASN A 181 3.92 -11.14 0.84
C ASN A 181 3.41 -10.89 -0.58
N SER A 182 4.30 -10.87 -1.59
CA SER A 182 3.95 -10.63 -3.00
C SER A 182 3.20 -9.30 -3.22
N ILE A 183 3.43 -8.32 -2.35
CA ILE A 183 2.91 -6.95 -2.50
C ILE A 183 3.72 -6.20 -3.55
N LEU A 184 5.05 -6.42 -3.59
CA LEU A 184 5.94 -5.95 -4.64
C LEU A 184 6.19 -7.04 -5.66
N ASP A 185 6.25 -6.65 -6.94
CA ASP A 185 6.59 -7.49 -8.07
C ASP A 185 8.10 -7.82 -8.06
N ARG A 186 8.45 -9.10 -8.24
CA ARG A 186 9.83 -9.60 -8.31
C ARG A 186 10.33 -9.78 -9.74
N SER A 187 9.62 -9.28 -10.74
CA SER A 187 9.99 -9.47 -12.14
C SER A 187 11.23 -8.68 -12.59
N GLU A 188 11.59 -7.66 -11.84
CA GLU A 188 12.78 -6.84 -12.03
C GLU A 188 13.91 -7.35 -11.14
N ASN A 189 15.16 -7.17 -11.57
CA ASN A 189 16.35 -7.52 -10.79
C ASN A 189 16.89 -6.37 -9.92
N GLU A 190 16.21 -5.23 -9.91
CA GLU A 190 16.51 -4.05 -9.11
C GLU A 190 15.27 -3.60 -8.31
N ILE A 191 15.49 -3.10 -7.10
CA ILE A 191 14.46 -2.55 -6.20
C ILE A 191 14.16 -1.09 -6.54
N LYS A 192 15.20 -0.30 -6.78
CA LYS A 192 15.12 1.16 -7.00
C LYS A 192 14.44 1.91 -5.84
N PRO A 193 14.89 1.74 -4.58
CA PRO A 193 14.13 2.11 -3.38
C PRO A 193 13.84 3.61 -3.26
N GLN A 194 14.75 4.49 -3.75
CA GLN A 194 14.57 5.94 -3.69
C GLN A 194 13.87 6.54 -4.92
N ILE A 195 13.50 5.72 -5.91
CA ILE A 195 12.78 6.23 -7.08
C ILE A 195 11.30 6.42 -6.73
N ALA A 196 10.73 7.52 -7.21
CA ALA A 196 9.30 7.80 -7.06
C ALA A 196 8.46 6.71 -7.72
N VAL A 197 7.49 6.17 -6.98
CA VAL A 197 6.62 5.11 -7.51
C VAL A 197 5.59 5.66 -8.47
N LYS A 198 5.28 4.88 -9.50
CA LYS A 198 4.24 5.19 -10.48
C LYS A 198 2.85 4.87 -9.91
N ARG A 199 1.83 5.54 -10.41
CA ARG A 199 0.42 5.31 -10.07
C ARG A 199 0.01 3.84 -10.27
N SER A 200 0.48 3.21 -11.35
CA SER A 200 0.23 1.80 -11.63
C SER A 200 0.89 0.85 -10.63
N GLN A 201 2.09 1.16 -10.17
CA GLN A 201 2.78 0.37 -9.12
C GLN A 201 2.06 0.47 -7.78
N ILE A 202 1.60 1.67 -7.43
CA ILE A 202 0.80 1.89 -6.22
C ILE A 202 -0.51 1.11 -6.27
N ALA A 203 -1.19 1.13 -7.41
CA ALA A 203 -2.40 0.33 -7.59
C ALA A 203 -2.12 -1.17 -7.38
N ASP A 204 -1.02 -1.67 -7.91
CA ASP A 204 -0.61 -3.06 -7.74
C ASP A 204 -0.31 -3.41 -6.27
N MET A 205 0.48 -2.57 -5.59
CA MET A 205 0.80 -2.76 -4.17
C MET A 205 -0.46 -2.81 -3.30
N LEU A 206 -1.40 -1.89 -3.49
CA LEU A 206 -2.65 -1.85 -2.72
C LEU A 206 -3.57 -3.03 -3.07
N TYR A 207 -3.68 -3.38 -4.35
CA TYR A 207 -4.47 -4.55 -4.78
C TYR A 207 -3.95 -5.83 -4.14
N ASN A 208 -2.63 -6.05 -4.15
CA ASN A 208 -2.00 -7.22 -3.55
C ASN A 208 -2.15 -7.24 -2.02
N LEU A 209 -2.02 -6.09 -1.35
CA LEU A 209 -2.32 -5.95 0.07
C LEU A 209 -3.76 -6.38 0.38
N LEU A 210 -4.75 -5.83 -0.35
CA LEU A 210 -6.16 -6.12 -0.11
C LEU A 210 -6.52 -7.58 -0.39
N LYS A 211 -5.91 -8.19 -1.41
CA LYS A 211 -6.05 -9.64 -1.66
C LYS A 211 -5.44 -10.47 -0.55
N GLY A 212 -4.19 -10.19 -0.18
CA GLY A 212 -3.48 -10.92 0.87
C GLY A 212 -4.19 -10.86 2.22
N SER A 213 -4.86 -9.74 2.50
CA SER A 213 -5.62 -9.54 3.73
C SER A 213 -7.13 -9.88 3.60
N LEU A 214 -7.56 -10.47 2.50
CA LEU A 214 -8.96 -10.90 2.26
C LEU A 214 -9.98 -9.75 2.36
N LEU A 215 -9.60 -8.56 1.91
CA LEU A 215 -10.45 -7.36 1.89
C LEU A 215 -11.16 -7.16 0.54
N ILE A 216 -10.75 -7.88 -0.48
CA ILE A 216 -11.38 -7.93 -1.81
C ILE A 216 -11.43 -9.35 -2.32
#